data_c42f401e7973dd9f0e946dc4248a9a90
#
_entry.id   c42f401e7973dd9f0e946dc4248a9a90
#
_cell.length_a   1.000
_cell.length_b   1.000
_cell.length_c   1.000
_cell.angle_alpha   90.00
_cell.angle_beta   90.00
_cell.angle_gamma   90.00
#
_symmetry.space_group_name_H-M   'P 1'
#
loop_
_entity.id
_entity.type
_entity.pdbx_description
1 polymer ?
#
loop_
_entity_poly.entity_id
_entity_poly.type
_entity_poly.pdbx_seq_one_letter_code
_entity_poly.pdbx_strand_id
1 'polypeptide(L)'
;MSDVNFTKYKTERERKIIYNPRSGLEMEAATLHRTPIHKYSDLCRMAEKHGAARMLAHMFRGGDTHIILLQDPSDMNSGHWISVSRNLPKKQIYFFSTYGGKPDIEKMKWISEDDLIESGQIMNIFMDGLRDAQKHGWEIHFNDYPYQKNNDKTAFCGIMTVAFLRSGGDPDKFKKQTLQLARTGINPVVYYYDKYFM
;
A
#
# COMPACT_ATOMS: atom_id res chain seq x y z
N MET A 1 -20.50 -6.11 -13.01
CA MET A 1 -19.18 -5.84 -13.63
C MET A 1 -18.39 -7.12 -13.52
N SER A 2 -17.87 -7.67 -14.64
CA SER A 2 -16.98 -8.83 -14.57
C SER A 2 -15.71 -8.43 -13.82
N ASP A 3 -15.34 -9.20 -12.80
CA ASP A 3 -14.13 -8.99 -12.03
C ASP A 3 -12.93 -9.00 -12.99
N VAL A 4 -12.18 -7.92 -12.98
CA VAL A 4 -10.94 -7.83 -13.76
C VAL A 4 -9.89 -8.72 -13.10
N ASN A 5 -9.37 -9.67 -13.86
CA ASN A 5 -8.33 -10.55 -13.37
C ASN A 5 -6.95 -9.94 -13.68
N PHE A 6 -6.33 -9.31 -12.68
CA PHE A 6 -4.99 -8.71 -12.76
C PHE A 6 -3.86 -9.75 -12.83
N THR A 7 -4.14 -11.04 -12.59
CA THR A 7 -3.14 -12.12 -12.63
C THR A 7 -3.01 -12.77 -14.00
N LYS A 8 -3.84 -12.38 -14.99
CA LYS A 8 -3.69 -12.86 -16.37
C LYS A 8 -2.39 -12.35 -16.99
N TYR A 9 -1.64 -13.26 -17.56
CA TYR A 9 -0.41 -12.96 -18.29
C TYR A 9 -0.41 -13.66 -19.65
N LYS A 10 0.30 -13.09 -20.63
CA LYS A 10 0.42 -13.62 -22.00
C LYS A 10 1.81 -14.21 -22.27
N THR A 11 2.81 -13.77 -21.49
CA THR A 11 4.21 -14.14 -21.65
C THR A 11 4.83 -14.55 -20.32
N GLU A 12 5.94 -15.30 -20.37
CA GLU A 12 6.72 -15.66 -19.18
C GLU A 12 7.31 -14.41 -18.48
N ARG A 13 7.64 -13.36 -19.25
CA ARG A 13 8.07 -12.08 -18.70
C ARG A 13 6.96 -11.43 -17.84
N GLU A 14 5.73 -11.38 -18.38
CA GLU A 14 4.58 -10.85 -17.63
C GLU A 14 4.30 -11.67 -16.37
N ARG A 15 4.41 -13.00 -16.46
CA ARG A 15 4.31 -13.88 -15.29
C ARG A 15 5.32 -13.52 -14.21
N LYS A 16 6.60 -13.37 -14.58
CA LYS A 16 7.64 -12.96 -13.62
C LYS A 16 7.35 -11.62 -12.97
N ILE A 17 6.84 -10.62 -13.70
CA ILE A 17 6.47 -9.33 -13.15
C ILE A 17 5.37 -9.48 -12.07
N ILE A 18 4.35 -10.30 -12.32
CA ILE A 18 3.20 -10.48 -11.45
C ILE A 18 3.54 -11.27 -10.17
N TYR A 19 4.45 -12.24 -10.26
CA TYR A 19 4.75 -13.18 -9.18
C TYR A 19 6.09 -12.95 -8.47
N ASN A 20 6.91 -12.01 -8.92
CA ASN A 20 8.14 -11.64 -8.23
C ASN A 20 7.91 -10.48 -7.26
N PRO A 21 8.19 -10.68 -5.96
CA PRO A 21 8.13 -9.60 -4.99
C PRO A 21 9.16 -8.51 -5.31
N ARG A 22 8.79 -7.27 -5.05
CA ARG A 22 9.69 -6.11 -5.19
C ARG A 22 10.36 -5.83 -3.86
N SER A 23 11.66 -5.60 -3.89
CA SER A 23 12.42 -5.23 -2.70
C SER A 23 12.22 -3.75 -2.34
N GLY A 24 12.59 -3.38 -1.12
CA GLY A 24 12.58 -1.98 -0.70
C GLY A 24 13.44 -1.09 -1.61
N LEU A 25 14.58 -1.58 -2.09
CA LEU A 25 15.45 -0.85 -3.02
C LEU A 25 14.77 -0.58 -4.38
N GLU A 26 14.05 -1.57 -4.93
CA GLU A 26 13.29 -1.35 -6.16
C GLU A 26 12.14 -0.36 -5.96
N MET A 27 11.47 -0.43 -4.80
CA MET A 27 10.40 0.51 -4.44
C MET A 27 10.94 1.94 -4.32
N GLU A 28 12.09 2.11 -3.66
CA GLU A 28 12.77 3.40 -3.51
C GLU A 28 13.19 3.96 -4.87
N ALA A 29 13.83 3.16 -5.71
CA ALA A 29 14.23 3.56 -7.06
C ALA A 29 13.03 3.99 -7.92
N ALA A 30 11.93 3.23 -7.89
CA ALA A 30 10.71 3.52 -8.64
C ALA A 30 10.00 4.81 -8.18
N THR A 31 10.23 5.26 -6.94
CA THR A 31 9.74 6.54 -6.41
C THR A 31 10.76 7.69 -6.58
N LEU A 32 11.91 7.43 -7.18
CA LEU A 32 13.01 8.39 -7.35
C LEU A 32 13.55 8.92 -6.01
N HIS A 33 13.65 8.05 -5.02
CA HIS A 33 14.15 8.36 -3.66
C HIS A 33 13.39 9.51 -2.95
N ARG A 34 12.13 9.76 -3.35
CA ARG A 34 11.31 10.86 -2.80
C ARG A 34 10.29 10.41 -1.78
N THR A 35 10.10 9.09 -1.62
CA THR A 35 9.07 8.53 -0.75
C THR A 35 9.74 7.70 0.34
N PRO A 36 9.65 8.11 1.62
CA PRO A 36 10.17 7.33 2.73
C PRO A 36 9.51 5.95 2.80
N ILE A 37 10.31 4.93 3.10
CA ILE A 37 9.88 3.55 3.29
C ILE A 37 10.00 3.20 4.77
N HIS A 38 8.95 2.61 5.33
CA HIS A 38 8.87 2.23 6.73
C HIS A 38 8.55 0.75 6.88
N LYS A 39 8.99 0.13 7.97
CA LYS A 39 8.47 -1.15 8.45
C LYS A 39 7.30 -0.88 9.39
N TYR A 40 6.22 -1.66 9.26
CA TYR A 40 5.02 -1.47 10.08
C TYR A 40 5.32 -1.64 11.58
N SER A 41 6.17 -2.63 11.96
CA SER A 41 6.58 -2.83 13.34
C SER A 41 7.33 -1.64 13.94
N ASP A 42 8.12 -0.90 13.12
CA ASP A 42 8.80 0.32 13.59
C ASP A 42 7.80 1.44 13.88
N LEU A 43 6.77 1.56 13.04
CA LEU A 43 5.68 2.50 13.26
C LEU A 43 4.84 2.12 14.49
N CYS A 44 4.62 0.82 14.75
CA CYS A 44 3.96 0.35 15.96
C CYS A 44 4.76 0.76 17.22
N ARG A 45 6.08 0.54 17.23
CA ARG A 45 6.93 0.98 18.37
C ARG A 45 6.87 2.49 18.59
N MET A 46 6.83 3.26 17.49
CA MET A 46 6.66 4.71 17.60
C MET A 46 5.29 5.09 18.15
N ALA A 47 4.23 4.42 17.70
CA ALA A 47 2.87 4.66 18.18
C ALA A 47 2.67 4.25 19.63
N GLU A 48 3.27 3.14 20.07
CA GLU A 48 3.27 2.70 21.46
C GLU A 48 3.90 3.77 22.38
N LYS A 49 5.03 4.33 21.98
CA LYS A 49 5.74 5.35 22.76
C LYS A 49 5.08 6.72 22.76
N HIS A 50 4.48 7.13 21.66
CA HIS A 50 4.04 8.52 21.45
C HIS A 50 2.55 8.68 21.11
N GLY A 51 1.84 7.59 20.85
CA GLY A 51 0.47 7.56 20.34
C GLY A 51 0.40 7.59 18.81
N ALA A 52 -0.63 6.96 18.24
CA ALA A 52 -0.82 6.81 16.80
C ALA A 52 -0.94 8.15 16.05
N ALA A 53 -1.60 9.15 16.65
CA ALA A 53 -1.72 10.48 16.08
C ALA A 53 -0.36 11.19 15.92
N ARG A 54 0.51 11.08 16.93
CA ARG A 54 1.86 11.65 16.88
C ARG A 54 2.77 10.89 15.91
N MET A 55 2.62 9.57 15.83
CA MET A 55 3.31 8.74 14.83
C MET A 55 2.95 9.21 13.41
N LEU A 56 1.66 9.34 13.10
CA LEU A 56 1.18 9.80 11.78
C LEU A 56 1.67 11.23 11.47
N ALA A 57 1.60 12.14 12.43
CA ALA A 57 2.12 13.50 12.29
C ALA A 57 3.64 13.53 12.07
N HIS A 58 4.38 12.60 12.70
CA HIS A 58 5.83 12.47 12.48
C HIS A 58 6.15 11.98 11.08
N MET A 59 5.44 10.98 10.58
CA MET A 59 5.58 10.52 9.20
C MET A 59 5.44 11.71 8.24
N PHE A 60 4.36 12.46 8.34
CA PHE A 60 4.07 13.59 7.46
C PHE A 60 5.01 14.80 7.60
N ARG A 61 5.88 14.86 8.62
CA ARG A 61 7.00 15.81 8.62
C ARG A 61 8.12 15.41 7.66
N GLY A 62 8.27 14.10 7.40
CA GLY A 62 9.23 13.55 6.44
C GLY A 62 8.81 13.63 4.98
N GLY A 63 7.55 13.98 4.69
CA GLY A 63 7.03 14.07 3.32
C GLY A 63 5.51 13.88 3.28
N ASP A 64 4.94 14.02 2.08
CA ASP A 64 3.49 13.87 1.87
C ASP A 64 3.09 12.46 1.40
N THR A 65 4.07 11.61 1.09
CA THR A 65 3.87 10.25 0.60
C THR A 65 4.78 9.27 1.33
N HIS A 66 4.23 8.13 1.76
CA HIS A 66 4.97 7.10 2.50
C HIS A 66 4.59 5.71 1.99
N ILE A 67 5.59 4.84 1.89
CA ILE A 67 5.41 3.41 1.61
C ILE A 67 5.70 2.65 2.90
N ILE A 68 4.88 1.65 3.19
CA ILE A 68 4.98 0.86 4.41
C ILE A 68 5.00 -0.63 4.02
N LEU A 69 5.97 -1.36 4.55
CA LEU A 69 6.01 -2.81 4.52
C LEU A 69 5.26 -3.35 5.74
N LEU A 70 4.11 -3.95 5.51
CA LEU A 70 3.42 -4.81 6.45
C LEU A 70 4.11 -6.17 6.39
N GLN A 71 4.88 -6.48 7.42
CA GLN A 71 5.90 -7.53 7.39
C GLN A 71 5.31 -8.92 7.53
N ASP A 72 5.84 -9.87 6.77
CA ASP A 72 5.60 -11.30 6.99
C ASP A 72 6.37 -11.74 8.24
N PRO A 73 5.71 -12.31 9.25
CA PRO A 73 6.39 -12.77 10.47
C PRO A 73 7.48 -13.81 10.21
N SER A 74 7.39 -14.60 9.14
CA SER A 74 8.41 -15.58 8.74
C SER A 74 9.64 -14.95 8.06
N ASP A 75 9.48 -13.76 7.48
CA ASP A 75 10.56 -12.97 6.87
C ASP A 75 10.27 -11.47 7.00
N MET A 76 10.81 -10.85 8.04
CA MET A 76 10.60 -9.44 8.36
C MET A 76 11.11 -8.43 7.31
N ASN A 77 11.69 -8.90 6.19
CA ASN A 77 12.08 -8.08 5.06
C ASN A 77 11.16 -8.25 3.84
N SER A 78 10.20 -9.14 3.93
CA SER A 78 9.14 -9.37 2.94
C SER A 78 7.76 -9.10 3.54
N GLY A 79 6.72 -9.13 2.70
CA GLY A 79 5.35 -8.95 3.14
C GLY A 79 4.52 -8.16 2.14
N HIS A 80 3.55 -7.41 2.67
CA HIS A 80 2.59 -6.65 1.88
C HIS A 80 2.90 -5.16 1.88
N TRP A 81 2.99 -4.57 0.69
CA TRP A 81 3.23 -3.14 0.52
C TRP A 81 1.93 -2.35 0.53
N ILE A 82 1.87 -1.34 1.38
CA ILE A 82 0.79 -0.37 1.49
C ILE A 82 1.36 1.05 1.40
N SER A 83 0.51 2.05 1.23
CA SER A 83 0.94 3.44 1.29
C SER A 83 -0.05 4.35 2.00
N VAL A 84 0.48 5.44 2.54
CA VAL A 84 -0.27 6.57 3.07
C VAL A 84 0.25 7.84 2.41
N SER A 85 -0.65 8.69 1.95
CA SER A 85 -0.31 9.99 1.39
C SER A 85 -1.27 11.06 1.85
N ARG A 86 -0.85 12.33 1.80
CA ARG A 86 -1.73 13.46 2.11
C ARG A 86 -1.72 14.52 1.01
N ASN A 87 -2.84 15.19 0.88
CA ASN A 87 -3.01 16.39 0.09
C ASN A 87 -3.29 17.56 1.04
N LEU A 88 -2.26 18.34 1.37
CA LEU A 88 -2.36 19.47 2.31
C LEU A 88 -3.38 20.52 1.90
N PRO A 89 -3.39 21.02 0.64
CA PRO A 89 -4.36 22.03 0.21
C PRO A 89 -5.82 21.61 0.37
N LYS A 90 -6.09 20.31 0.20
CA LYS A 90 -7.44 19.75 0.30
C LYS A 90 -7.76 19.21 1.70
N LYS A 91 -6.78 19.13 2.60
CA LYS A 91 -6.89 18.42 3.89
C LYS A 91 -7.37 16.98 3.73
N GLN A 92 -6.83 16.26 2.77
CA GLN A 92 -7.17 14.86 2.49
C GLN A 92 -5.99 13.94 2.79
N ILE A 93 -6.28 12.79 3.39
CA ILE A 93 -5.33 11.70 3.58
C ILE A 93 -5.86 10.47 2.87
N TYR A 94 -4.98 9.81 2.14
CA TYR A 94 -5.28 8.62 1.35
C TYR A 94 -4.51 7.43 1.90
N PHE A 95 -5.19 6.33 2.13
CA PHE A 95 -4.61 5.03 2.44
C PHE A 95 -4.84 4.08 1.28
N PHE A 96 -3.82 3.34 0.89
CA PHE A 96 -3.92 2.40 -0.22
C PHE A 96 -3.33 1.03 0.16
N SER A 97 -4.13 -0.02 -0.09
CA SER A 97 -3.74 -1.41 -0.04
C SER A 97 -4.31 -2.15 -1.24
N THR A 98 -3.55 -3.01 -1.90
CA THR A 98 -4.07 -3.80 -3.03
C THR A 98 -5.15 -4.80 -2.61
N TYR A 99 -5.25 -5.15 -1.32
CA TYR A 99 -6.35 -5.98 -0.81
C TYR A 99 -7.66 -5.20 -0.65
N GLY A 100 -7.64 -3.88 -0.71
CA GLY A 100 -8.80 -3.03 -0.51
C GLY A 100 -9.31 -3.02 0.93
N GLY A 101 -10.10 -2.02 1.27
CA GLY A 101 -10.75 -1.92 2.57
C GLY A 101 -10.07 -0.97 3.55
N LYS A 102 -10.55 -1.01 4.80
CA LYS A 102 -10.11 -0.09 5.84
C LYS A 102 -8.69 -0.39 6.30
N PRO A 103 -7.91 0.65 6.68
CA PRO A 103 -6.58 0.49 7.22
C PRO A 103 -6.51 -0.52 8.37
N ASP A 104 -5.39 -1.23 8.48
CA ASP A 104 -5.04 -2.22 9.50
C ASP A 104 -5.87 -3.52 9.52
N ILE A 105 -7.05 -3.55 8.87
CA ILE A 105 -7.89 -4.76 8.86
C ILE A 105 -7.30 -5.84 7.94
N GLU A 106 -6.61 -5.44 6.88
CA GLU A 106 -6.04 -6.36 5.90
C GLU A 106 -4.99 -7.31 6.49
N LYS A 107 -4.21 -6.86 7.47
CA LYS A 107 -3.17 -7.70 8.10
C LYS A 107 -3.77 -8.91 8.81
N MET A 108 -4.92 -8.74 9.44
CA MET A 108 -5.62 -9.81 10.17
C MET A 108 -6.23 -10.88 9.24
N LYS A 109 -6.18 -10.67 7.94
CA LYS A 109 -6.68 -11.64 6.95
C LYS A 109 -5.65 -12.70 6.58
N TRP A 110 -4.37 -12.46 6.86
CA TRP A 110 -3.28 -13.35 6.43
C TRP A 110 -2.18 -13.56 7.49
N ILE A 111 -2.19 -12.81 8.60
CA ILE A 111 -1.30 -13.00 9.74
C ILE A 111 -2.17 -13.38 10.94
N SER A 112 -1.76 -14.40 11.69
CA SER A 112 -2.43 -14.78 12.94
C SER A 112 -2.23 -13.71 14.01
N GLU A 113 -3.10 -13.68 15.02
CA GLU A 113 -2.98 -12.73 16.13
C GLU A 113 -1.66 -12.95 16.92
N ASP A 114 -1.29 -14.20 17.16
CA ASP A 114 -0.04 -14.55 17.86
C ASP A 114 1.18 -14.05 17.07
N ASP A 115 1.20 -14.27 15.75
CA ASP A 115 2.27 -13.77 14.87
C ASP A 115 2.31 -12.24 14.82
N LEU A 116 1.17 -11.56 14.87
CA LEU A 116 1.12 -10.09 14.96
C LEU A 116 1.69 -9.57 16.26
N ILE A 117 1.45 -10.27 17.39
CA ILE A 117 2.02 -9.93 18.70
C ILE A 117 3.54 -10.14 18.65
N GLU A 118 3.99 -11.32 18.23
CA GLU A 118 5.41 -11.69 18.19
C GLU A 118 6.22 -10.77 17.26
N SER A 119 5.69 -10.41 16.12
CA SER A 119 6.32 -9.49 15.17
C SER A 119 6.20 -8.01 15.55
N GLY A 120 5.47 -7.67 16.62
CA GLY A 120 5.25 -6.29 17.06
C GLY A 120 4.33 -5.48 16.14
N GLN A 121 3.42 -6.14 15.43
CA GLN A 121 2.52 -5.53 14.45
C GLN A 121 1.03 -5.54 14.87
N ILE A 122 0.72 -5.88 16.12
CA ILE A 122 -0.68 -6.05 16.57
C ILE A 122 -1.48 -4.74 16.58
N MET A 123 -0.86 -3.59 16.79
CA MET A 123 -1.56 -2.31 16.91
C MET A 123 -2.24 -1.87 15.62
N ASN A 124 -3.41 -1.25 15.74
CA ASN A 124 -4.15 -0.64 14.62
C ASN A 124 -3.77 0.84 14.44
N ILE A 125 -2.50 1.08 14.14
CA ILE A 125 -1.88 2.42 14.17
C ILE A 125 -2.45 3.40 13.15
N PHE A 126 -2.79 2.92 11.94
CA PHE A 126 -3.39 3.79 10.92
C PHE A 126 -4.86 4.05 11.21
N MET A 127 -5.63 3.06 11.65
CA MET A 127 -7.03 3.26 12.03
C MET A 127 -7.15 4.34 13.13
N ASP A 128 -6.30 4.26 14.15
CA ASP A 128 -6.35 5.18 15.28
C ASP A 128 -5.81 6.56 14.91
N GLY A 129 -4.68 6.62 14.21
CA GLY A 129 -4.09 7.89 13.77
C GLY A 129 -4.97 8.64 12.76
N LEU A 130 -5.59 7.92 11.81
CA LEU A 130 -6.49 8.52 10.83
C LEU A 130 -7.81 8.96 11.44
N ARG A 131 -8.34 8.22 12.42
CA ARG A 131 -9.53 8.65 13.20
C ARG A 131 -9.26 9.94 13.96
N ASP A 132 -8.06 10.10 14.52
CA ASP A 132 -7.68 11.35 15.17
C ASP A 132 -7.54 12.49 14.15
N ALA A 133 -6.90 12.27 13.02
CA ALA A 133 -6.83 13.25 11.94
C ALA A 133 -8.22 13.68 11.46
N GLN A 134 -9.17 12.75 11.35
CA GLN A 134 -10.55 13.07 10.97
C GLN A 134 -11.22 14.03 11.98
N LYS A 135 -11.01 13.84 13.29
CA LYS A 135 -11.51 14.77 14.33
C LYS A 135 -10.92 16.18 14.18
N HIS A 136 -9.74 16.29 13.56
CA HIS A 136 -9.08 17.58 13.28
C HIS A 136 -9.38 18.12 11.88
N GLY A 137 -10.44 17.63 11.24
CA GLY A 137 -10.97 18.15 9.98
C GLY A 137 -10.26 17.64 8.74
N TRP A 138 -9.54 16.50 8.82
CA TRP A 138 -9.03 15.81 7.65
C TRP A 138 -10.08 14.86 7.08
N GLU A 139 -10.19 14.85 5.77
CA GLU A 139 -10.98 13.89 5.03
C GLU A 139 -10.14 12.64 4.74
N ILE A 140 -10.66 11.47 5.12
CA ILE A 140 -9.92 10.20 5.01
C ILE A 140 -10.50 9.37 3.88
N HIS A 141 -9.65 8.98 2.95
CA HIS A 141 -10.00 8.13 1.82
C HIS A 141 -9.17 6.84 1.84
N PHE A 142 -9.77 5.74 1.47
CA PHE A 142 -9.09 4.48 1.22
C PHE A 142 -9.73 3.77 0.04
N ASN A 143 -8.96 2.95 -0.68
CA ASN A 143 -9.52 2.20 -1.78
C ASN A 143 -10.39 1.04 -1.27
N ASP A 144 -11.59 0.93 -1.82
CA ASP A 144 -12.53 -0.16 -1.57
C ASP A 144 -12.39 -1.32 -2.56
N TYR A 145 -11.65 -1.10 -3.66
CA TYR A 145 -11.49 -2.06 -4.72
C TYR A 145 -10.29 -2.99 -4.46
N PRO A 146 -10.52 -4.33 -4.35
CA PRO A 146 -9.44 -5.29 -4.21
C PRO A 146 -8.79 -5.56 -5.57
N TYR A 147 -7.57 -5.04 -5.77
CA TYR A 147 -6.76 -5.34 -6.95
C TYR A 147 -6.12 -6.72 -6.87
N GLN A 148 -5.88 -7.20 -5.67
CA GLN A 148 -5.24 -8.46 -5.35
C GLN A 148 -6.07 -9.22 -4.31
N LYS A 149 -6.24 -10.52 -4.48
CA LYS A 149 -6.83 -11.38 -3.45
C LYS A 149 -5.76 -11.69 -2.41
N ASN A 150 -6.13 -11.71 -1.14
CA ASN A 150 -5.18 -11.95 -0.05
C ASN A 150 -4.65 -13.41 0.03
N ASN A 151 -5.27 -14.33 -0.72
CA ASN A 151 -4.82 -15.72 -0.86
C ASN A 151 -4.04 -15.98 -2.16
N ASP A 152 -3.83 -14.95 -2.97
CA ASP A 152 -3.07 -15.07 -4.21
C ASP A 152 -1.57 -15.14 -3.89
N LYS A 153 -0.88 -16.06 -4.55
CA LYS A 153 0.60 -16.14 -4.53
C LYS A 153 1.26 -15.04 -5.36
N THR A 154 0.50 -13.99 -5.71
CA THR A 154 0.98 -12.87 -6.51
C THR A 154 1.74 -11.86 -5.65
N ALA A 155 2.71 -11.20 -6.25
CA ALA A 155 3.61 -10.29 -5.54
C ALA A 155 3.63 -8.88 -6.15
N PHE A 156 2.52 -8.41 -6.70
CA PHE A 156 2.46 -7.11 -7.38
C PHE A 156 1.98 -5.94 -6.49
N CYS A 157 1.79 -6.16 -5.20
CA CYS A 157 1.40 -5.08 -4.28
C CYS A 157 2.36 -3.89 -4.34
N GLY A 158 3.67 -4.14 -4.42
CA GLY A 158 4.68 -3.08 -4.56
C GLY A 158 4.50 -2.26 -5.84
N ILE A 159 4.30 -2.92 -6.99
CA ILE A 159 4.09 -2.25 -8.28
C ILE A 159 2.86 -1.33 -8.22
N MET A 160 1.75 -1.84 -7.70
CA MET A 160 0.50 -1.09 -7.61
C MET A 160 0.58 0.06 -6.60
N THR A 161 1.30 -0.13 -5.50
CA THR A 161 1.52 0.92 -4.49
C THR A 161 2.33 2.09 -5.08
N VAL A 162 3.42 1.81 -5.78
CA VAL A 162 4.18 2.85 -6.50
C VAL A 162 3.31 3.53 -7.56
N ALA A 163 2.59 2.74 -8.36
CA ALA A 163 1.70 3.27 -9.39
C ALA A 163 0.62 4.20 -8.83
N PHE A 164 0.01 3.82 -7.70
CA PHE A 164 -0.96 4.65 -6.99
C PHE A 164 -0.36 6.00 -6.61
N LEU A 165 0.79 6.02 -5.93
CA LEU A 165 1.47 7.25 -5.51
C LEU A 165 1.90 8.11 -6.71
N ARG A 166 2.46 7.49 -7.75
CA ARG A 166 2.90 8.16 -8.97
C ARG A 166 1.75 8.72 -9.82
N SER A 167 0.53 8.19 -9.66
CA SER A 167 -0.68 8.72 -10.33
C SER A 167 -1.39 9.82 -9.55
N GLY A 168 -0.83 10.26 -8.43
CA GLY A 168 -1.33 11.37 -7.62
C GLY A 168 -2.11 10.95 -6.37
N GLY A 169 -2.14 9.64 -6.04
CA GLY A 169 -2.63 9.12 -4.76
C GLY A 169 -4.15 9.20 -4.52
N ASP A 170 -4.94 9.47 -5.54
CA ASP A 170 -6.41 9.51 -5.46
C ASP A 170 -6.99 8.12 -5.81
N PRO A 171 -7.69 7.42 -4.86
CA PRO A 171 -8.16 6.07 -5.06
C PRO A 171 -9.17 5.92 -6.21
N ASP A 172 -10.09 6.86 -6.37
CA ASP A 172 -11.13 6.80 -7.39
C ASP A 172 -10.54 7.01 -8.78
N LYS A 173 -9.66 7.99 -8.91
CA LYS A 173 -8.93 8.27 -10.14
C LYS A 173 -8.04 7.09 -10.53
N PHE A 174 -7.32 6.51 -9.58
CA PHE A 174 -6.47 5.35 -9.82
C PHE A 174 -7.28 4.13 -10.25
N LYS A 175 -8.41 3.85 -9.57
CA LYS A 175 -9.36 2.78 -9.93
C LYS A 175 -9.85 2.95 -11.37
N LYS A 176 -10.31 4.16 -11.73
CA LYS A 176 -10.80 4.46 -13.09
C LYS A 176 -9.73 4.20 -14.14
N GLN A 177 -8.51 4.68 -13.93
CA GLN A 177 -7.39 4.50 -14.87
C GLN A 177 -7.01 3.02 -15.02
N THR A 178 -6.89 2.30 -13.90
CA THR A 178 -6.51 0.89 -13.88
C THR A 178 -7.55 0.01 -14.57
N LEU A 179 -8.83 0.24 -14.31
CA LEU A 179 -9.91 -0.48 -14.98
C LEU A 179 -10.01 -0.15 -16.47
N GLN A 180 -9.69 1.08 -16.86
CA GLN A 180 -9.65 1.47 -18.27
C GLN A 180 -8.54 0.71 -19.02
N LEU A 181 -7.33 0.61 -18.46
CA LEU A 181 -6.25 -0.22 -19.03
C LEU A 181 -6.70 -1.66 -19.23
N ALA A 182 -7.30 -2.26 -18.23
CA ALA A 182 -7.78 -3.64 -18.30
C ALA A 182 -8.86 -3.84 -19.39
N ARG A 183 -9.78 -2.89 -19.55
CA ARG A 183 -10.83 -2.92 -20.59
C ARG A 183 -10.26 -2.84 -22.02
N THR A 184 -9.12 -2.19 -22.20
CA THR A 184 -8.41 -2.13 -23.50
C THR A 184 -7.52 -3.35 -23.75
N GLY A 185 -7.58 -4.37 -22.88
CA GLY A 185 -6.79 -5.61 -23.01
C GLY A 185 -5.33 -5.48 -22.54
N ILE A 186 -4.98 -4.36 -21.90
CA ILE A 186 -3.66 -4.14 -21.31
C ILE A 186 -3.69 -4.63 -19.86
N ASN A 187 -2.71 -5.47 -19.46
CA ASN A 187 -2.55 -5.83 -18.05
C ASN A 187 -2.00 -4.62 -17.28
N PRO A 188 -2.76 -4.04 -16.33
CA PRO A 188 -2.32 -2.84 -15.62
C PRO A 188 -1.04 -3.04 -14.80
N VAL A 189 -0.83 -4.22 -14.22
CA VAL A 189 0.38 -4.52 -13.42
C VAL A 189 1.62 -4.44 -14.31
N VAL A 190 1.57 -5.04 -15.50
CA VAL A 190 2.67 -5.01 -16.47
C VAL A 190 2.90 -3.60 -16.98
N TYR A 191 1.83 -2.89 -17.33
CA TYR A 191 1.90 -1.48 -17.75
C TYR A 191 2.58 -0.59 -16.72
N TYR A 192 2.19 -0.71 -15.43
CA TYR A 192 2.78 0.10 -14.38
C TYR A 192 4.22 -0.30 -14.07
N TYR A 193 4.53 -1.59 -14.18
CA TYR A 193 5.91 -2.05 -14.05
C TYR A 193 6.81 -1.41 -15.12
N ASP A 194 6.41 -1.50 -16.40
CA ASP A 194 7.19 -0.93 -17.51
C ASP A 194 7.33 0.58 -17.40
N LYS A 195 6.34 1.25 -16.82
CA LYS A 195 6.32 2.71 -16.69
C LYS A 195 7.17 3.24 -15.54
N TYR A 196 7.28 2.50 -14.43
CA TYR A 196 7.85 3.04 -13.20
C TYR A 196 9.06 2.27 -12.66
N PHE A 197 9.30 1.04 -13.14
CA PHE A 197 10.40 0.19 -12.67
C PHE A 197 11.46 -0.10 -13.75
N MET A 198 11.22 0.32 -15.00
CA MET A 198 12.17 0.26 -16.09
C MET A 198 12.62 1.67 -16.51
#